data_70ddabc38c55be99b9bc4d9064f7f87b
#
_entry.id   70ddabc38c55be99b9bc4d9064f7f87b
#
_cell.length_a   1.000
_cell.length_b   1.000
_cell.length_c   1.000
_cell.angle_alpha   90.00
_cell.angle_beta   90.00
_cell.angle_gamma   90.00
#
_symmetry.space_group_name_H-M   'P 1'
#
loop_
_entity.id
_entity.type
_entity.pdbx_description
1 polymer ?
#
loop_
_entity_poly.entity_id
_entity_poly.type
_entity_poly.pdbx_seq_one_letter_code
_entity_poly.pdbx_strand_id
1 'polypeptide(L)'
;ASGNITYNRFVNYQAYQEWDIIGPPVLNQNMQSFAQTNTNNSDANNTGALAFDDPYYALGRYLTEWGSWNNYTTSTIPNANFPAAKGYQMATNAVNPSGSIQGQALTFTGEIATTSQSINIQNQNGTNNGYGRRWNLVANPFSSYLNGNTNAGNTNGGANFIDVNANVMD
;
A
#
# COMPACT_ATOMS: atom_id res chain seq x y z
N ALA A 1 5.39 25.18 4.82
CA ALA A 1 6.43 24.64 3.93
C ALA A 1 5.79 23.55 3.10
N SER A 2 5.90 23.61 1.80
CA SER A 2 5.52 22.57 0.85
C SER A 2 6.80 22.02 0.24
N GLY A 3 6.91 20.70 0.16
CA GLY A 3 8.06 20.04 -0.44
C GLY A 3 7.90 18.54 -0.44
N ASN A 4 8.53 17.89 -1.40
CA ASN A 4 8.56 16.44 -1.47
C ASN A 4 9.61 15.87 -0.51
N ILE A 5 9.26 14.77 0.10
CA ILE A 5 10.17 13.90 0.85
C ILE A 5 10.36 12.58 0.12
N THR A 6 11.44 11.91 0.41
CA THR A 6 11.67 10.52 0.03
C THR A 6 11.55 9.66 1.29
N TYR A 7 10.69 8.64 1.22
CA TYR A 7 10.45 7.69 2.30
C TYR A 7 10.75 6.27 1.80
N ASN A 8 11.67 5.59 2.48
CA ASN A 8 12.02 4.21 2.16
C ASN A 8 11.32 3.27 3.14
N ARG A 9 10.59 2.30 2.62
CA ARG A 9 9.90 1.28 3.40
C ARG A 9 10.36 -0.10 2.99
N PHE A 10 10.85 -0.89 3.96
CA PHE A 10 11.16 -2.29 3.75
C PHE A 10 9.87 -3.07 3.47
N VAL A 11 9.93 -3.94 2.46
CA VAL A 11 8.84 -4.80 2.00
C VAL A 11 9.40 -6.19 1.76
N ASN A 12 8.67 -7.23 2.16
CA ASN A 12 9.09 -8.62 1.99
C ASN A 12 9.28 -8.98 0.51
N TYR A 13 10.13 -9.96 0.25
CA TYR A 13 10.30 -10.47 -1.11
C TYR A 13 9.08 -11.28 -1.55
N GLN A 14 8.89 -11.39 -2.85
CA GLN A 14 7.81 -12.16 -3.46
C GLN A 14 8.06 -13.66 -3.25
N ALA A 15 7.40 -14.21 -2.24
CA ALA A 15 7.30 -15.65 -2.02
C ALA A 15 5.83 -16.04 -1.88
N TYR A 16 5.56 -17.34 -1.82
CA TYR A 16 4.19 -17.81 -1.62
C TYR A 16 3.63 -17.29 -0.29
N GLN A 17 2.59 -16.46 -0.37
CA GLN A 17 1.88 -15.83 0.76
C GLN A 17 2.67 -14.76 1.55
N GLU A 18 3.77 -14.26 1.03
CA GLU A 18 4.58 -13.23 1.70
C GLU A 18 4.47 -11.86 1.02
N TRP A 19 3.23 -11.35 0.92
CA TRP A 19 2.96 -10.01 0.42
C TRP A 19 2.66 -9.08 1.58
N ASP A 20 3.31 -7.91 1.60
CA ASP A 20 2.99 -6.88 2.57
C ASP A 20 1.78 -6.06 2.14
N ILE A 21 0.92 -5.77 3.11
CA ILE A 21 -0.20 -4.85 2.93
C ILE A 21 0.23 -3.49 3.44
N ILE A 22 0.42 -2.56 2.53
CA ILE A 22 0.91 -1.22 2.85
C ILE A 22 0.17 -0.15 2.04
N GLY A 23 0.15 1.08 2.57
CA GLY A 23 -0.23 2.27 1.81
C GLY A 23 0.95 3.21 1.62
N PRO A 24 0.91 4.07 0.61
CA PRO A 24 1.91 5.10 0.43
C PRO A 24 1.95 6.02 1.66
N PRO A 25 3.12 6.21 2.28
CA PRO A 25 3.27 7.09 3.45
C PRO A 25 3.45 8.56 3.07
N VAL A 26 3.19 8.88 1.82
CA VAL A 26 3.28 10.21 1.22
C VAL A 26 2.06 10.48 0.34
N LEU A 27 1.72 11.75 0.17
CA LEU A 27 0.69 12.21 -0.75
C LEU A 27 1.29 12.55 -2.13
N ASN A 28 0.42 12.62 -3.13
CA ASN A 28 0.74 13.11 -4.48
C ASN A 28 1.79 12.29 -5.25
N GLN A 29 2.07 11.05 -4.81
CA GLN A 29 2.92 10.17 -5.60
C GLN A 29 2.14 9.53 -6.75
N ASN A 30 2.63 9.68 -7.97
CA ASN A 30 2.08 9.02 -9.16
C ASN A 30 2.39 7.51 -9.12
N MET A 31 1.38 6.66 -9.34
CA MET A 31 1.49 5.20 -9.27
C MET A 31 2.39 4.63 -10.36
N GLN A 32 2.24 5.11 -11.59
CA GLN A 32 3.05 4.65 -12.71
C GLN A 32 4.52 5.01 -12.52
N SER A 33 4.81 6.24 -12.09
CA SER A 33 6.17 6.68 -11.78
C SER A 33 6.77 5.89 -10.62
N PHE A 34 5.97 5.58 -9.58
CA PHE A 34 6.40 4.72 -8.47
C PHE A 34 6.82 3.33 -8.97
N ALA A 35 5.98 2.69 -9.77
CA ALA A 35 6.27 1.36 -10.29
C ALA A 35 7.53 1.37 -11.16
N GLN A 36 7.63 2.32 -12.09
CA GLN A 36 8.79 2.45 -12.99
C GLN A 36 10.10 2.71 -12.22
N THR A 37 10.06 3.59 -11.22
CA THR A 37 11.24 3.91 -10.40
C THR A 37 11.71 2.70 -9.58
N ASN A 38 10.76 1.93 -9.03
CA ASN A 38 11.08 0.82 -8.15
C ASN A 38 11.36 -0.50 -8.90
N THR A 39 10.96 -0.66 -10.16
CA THR A 39 11.25 -1.87 -10.97
C THR A 39 12.51 -1.76 -11.80
N ASN A 40 13.03 -0.57 -12.06
CA ASN A 40 14.11 -0.37 -13.03
C ASN A 40 13.78 -1.01 -14.41
N ASN A 41 12.65 -0.63 -14.96
CA ASN A 41 12.05 -1.21 -16.19
C ASN A 41 12.92 -1.15 -17.45
N SER A 42 14.07 -0.50 -17.39
CA SER A 42 15.05 -0.46 -18.48
C SER A 42 16.00 -1.67 -18.50
N ASP A 43 15.92 -2.54 -17.49
CA ASP A 43 16.77 -3.72 -17.37
C ASP A 43 15.94 -4.99 -17.56
N ALA A 44 16.30 -5.78 -18.57
CA ALA A 44 15.67 -7.07 -18.87
C ALA A 44 15.75 -8.07 -17.68
N ASN A 45 16.61 -7.81 -16.69
CA ASN A 45 16.80 -8.64 -15.50
C ASN A 45 15.98 -8.16 -14.29
N ASN A 46 15.19 -7.09 -14.44
CA ASN A 46 14.42 -6.50 -13.34
C ASN A 46 15.23 -6.38 -12.03
N THR A 47 16.28 -5.56 -12.04
CA THR A 47 17.15 -5.36 -10.87
C THR A 47 16.57 -4.38 -9.85
N GLY A 48 15.39 -3.82 -10.10
CA GLY A 48 14.69 -2.93 -9.18
C GLY A 48 14.17 -3.66 -7.93
N ALA A 49 13.81 -2.89 -6.92
CA ALA A 49 13.30 -3.43 -5.66
C ALA A 49 11.90 -4.04 -5.81
N LEU A 50 10.96 -3.36 -6.48
CA LEU A 50 9.61 -3.89 -6.71
C LEU A 50 9.68 -5.09 -7.65
N ALA A 51 9.15 -6.23 -7.23
CA ALA A 51 9.12 -7.41 -8.07
C ALA A 51 8.23 -7.20 -9.30
N PHE A 52 8.69 -7.71 -10.43
CA PHE A 52 8.02 -7.55 -11.72
C PHE A 52 8.24 -8.80 -12.58
N ASP A 53 7.15 -9.32 -13.11
CA ASP A 53 7.13 -10.40 -14.08
C ASP A 53 6.23 -9.96 -15.23
N ASP A 54 6.84 -9.62 -16.35
CA ASP A 54 6.15 -8.98 -17.49
C ASP A 54 4.86 -9.71 -17.88
N PRO A 55 3.73 -9.01 -17.92
CA PRO A 55 3.52 -7.57 -17.74
C PRO A 55 3.14 -7.13 -16.29
N TYR A 56 3.25 -7.98 -15.27
CA TYR A 56 2.69 -7.79 -13.95
C TYR A 56 3.68 -7.17 -12.97
N TYR A 57 3.26 -6.08 -12.31
CA TYR A 57 3.92 -5.54 -11.13
C TYR A 57 3.50 -6.31 -9.87
N ALA A 58 4.41 -6.53 -8.94
CA ALA A 58 4.06 -6.95 -7.58
C ALA A 58 3.48 -5.76 -6.77
N LEU A 59 2.50 -5.13 -7.34
CA LEU A 59 1.68 -4.04 -6.81
C LEU A 59 0.23 -4.33 -7.19
N GLY A 60 -0.62 -4.56 -6.19
CA GLY A 60 -2.00 -4.92 -6.42
C GLY A 60 -2.97 -4.18 -5.51
N ARG A 61 -4.21 -4.07 -5.94
CA ARG A 61 -5.33 -3.53 -5.19
C ARG A 61 -6.30 -4.64 -4.80
N TYR A 62 -6.98 -4.45 -3.68
CA TYR A 62 -8.13 -5.25 -3.34
C TYR A 62 -9.39 -4.71 -4.06
N LEU A 63 -10.10 -5.60 -4.75
CA LEU A 63 -11.37 -5.30 -5.41
C LEU A 63 -12.51 -5.74 -4.51
N THR A 64 -13.07 -4.80 -3.74
CA THR A 64 -14.17 -5.06 -2.79
C THR A 64 -15.38 -5.69 -3.48
N GLU A 65 -15.69 -5.25 -4.70
CA GLU A 65 -16.80 -5.76 -5.50
C GLU A 65 -16.65 -7.22 -5.92
N TRP A 66 -15.42 -7.71 -6.00
CA TRP A 66 -15.11 -9.09 -6.41
C TRP A 66 -14.60 -9.96 -5.26
N GLY A 67 -14.21 -9.35 -4.13
CA GLY A 67 -13.59 -10.05 -3.02
C GLY A 67 -12.23 -10.68 -3.38
N SER A 68 -11.46 -10.02 -4.24
CA SER A 68 -10.21 -10.57 -4.81
C SER A 68 -9.13 -9.52 -4.96
N TRP A 69 -7.89 -9.99 -5.03
CA TRP A 69 -6.74 -9.17 -5.38
C TRP A 69 -6.59 -9.04 -6.90
N ASN A 70 -6.12 -7.89 -7.34
CA ASN A 70 -5.82 -7.61 -8.73
C ASN A 70 -4.51 -6.83 -8.83
N ASN A 71 -3.49 -7.47 -9.38
CA ASN A 71 -2.20 -6.83 -9.64
C ASN A 71 -2.28 -5.96 -10.89
N TYR A 72 -1.60 -4.82 -10.82
CA TYR A 72 -1.46 -3.94 -11.97
C TYR A 72 -0.48 -4.53 -12.98
N THR A 73 -0.74 -4.22 -14.25
CA THR A 73 0.17 -4.52 -15.36
C THR A 73 0.73 -3.23 -15.94
N THR A 74 1.71 -3.34 -16.81
CA THR A 74 2.27 -2.21 -17.58
C THR A 74 1.21 -1.41 -18.34
N SER A 75 0.09 -2.06 -18.73
CA SER A 75 -1.03 -1.43 -19.45
C SER A 75 -2.17 -0.97 -18.54
N THR A 76 -2.30 -1.51 -17.32
CA THR A 76 -3.43 -1.21 -16.43
C THR A 76 -3.09 -0.34 -15.24
N ILE A 77 -1.79 -0.09 -14.98
CA ILE A 77 -1.38 0.81 -13.90
C ILE A 77 -1.83 2.24 -14.19
N PRO A 78 -2.52 2.91 -13.26
CA PRO A 78 -3.01 4.26 -13.52
C PRO A 78 -1.88 5.28 -13.60
N ASN A 79 -1.93 6.15 -14.60
CA ASN A 79 -1.14 7.38 -14.62
C ASN A 79 -1.85 8.45 -13.76
N ALA A 80 -1.96 8.17 -12.47
CA ALA A 80 -2.63 9.01 -11.47
C ALA A 80 -1.93 8.82 -10.13
N ASN A 81 -2.18 9.72 -9.19
CA ASN A 81 -1.63 9.60 -7.83
C ASN A 81 -2.29 8.45 -7.06
N PHE A 82 -1.54 7.84 -6.17
CA PHE A 82 -2.11 6.96 -5.17
C PHE A 82 -3.20 7.71 -4.39
N PRO A 83 -4.43 7.17 -4.30
CA PRO A 83 -5.42 7.70 -3.37
C PRO A 83 -4.89 7.68 -1.94
N ALA A 84 -5.03 8.79 -1.22
CA ALA A 84 -4.65 8.87 0.18
C ALA A 84 -5.40 7.82 1.03
N ALA A 85 -4.74 7.28 2.03
CA ALA A 85 -5.28 6.29 2.95
C ALA A 85 -5.75 4.96 2.33
N LYS A 86 -5.48 4.70 1.05
CA LYS A 86 -5.76 3.43 0.41
C LYS A 86 -4.58 2.47 0.55
N GLY A 87 -4.87 1.21 0.94
CA GLY A 87 -3.89 0.15 1.01
C GLY A 87 -3.74 -0.63 -0.30
N TYR A 88 -2.59 -1.27 -0.43
CA TYR A 88 -2.20 -2.11 -1.56
C TYR A 88 -1.43 -3.32 -1.05
N GLN A 89 -1.44 -4.41 -1.79
CA GLN A 89 -0.45 -5.46 -1.60
C GLN A 89 0.80 -5.14 -2.42
N MET A 90 1.97 -5.34 -1.83
CA MET A 90 3.25 -5.14 -2.51
C MET A 90 4.24 -6.24 -2.12
N ALA A 91 5.14 -6.56 -3.04
CA ALA A 91 6.26 -7.46 -2.78
C ALA A 91 7.50 -7.02 -3.56
N THR A 92 8.67 -7.41 -3.09
CA THR A 92 9.95 -7.05 -3.70
C THR A 92 10.66 -8.25 -4.30
N ASN A 93 11.66 -8.01 -5.13
CA ASN A 93 12.62 -9.03 -5.52
C ASN A 93 13.43 -9.48 -4.31
N ALA A 94 13.72 -10.78 -4.25
CA ALA A 94 14.59 -11.33 -3.23
C ALA A 94 16.03 -10.86 -3.41
N VAL A 95 16.67 -10.54 -2.30
CA VAL A 95 18.11 -10.31 -2.23
C VAL A 95 18.74 -11.19 -1.16
N ASN A 96 20.00 -11.53 -1.34
CA ASN A 96 20.73 -12.37 -0.41
C ASN A 96 22.07 -11.73 0.01
N PRO A 97 22.04 -10.63 0.77
CA PRO A 97 23.27 -9.88 1.10
C PRO A 97 24.21 -10.59 2.07
N SER A 98 23.72 -11.58 2.83
CA SER A 98 24.48 -12.24 3.90
C SER A 98 24.11 -13.72 4.06
N GLY A 99 23.71 -14.39 2.99
CA GLY A 99 23.30 -15.81 3.03
C GLY A 99 21.86 -16.02 3.51
N SER A 100 21.11 -14.95 3.81
CA SER A 100 19.69 -15.02 4.13
C SER A 100 18.89 -14.25 3.08
N ILE A 101 17.89 -14.92 2.49
CA ILE A 101 16.99 -14.30 1.53
C ILE A 101 16.09 -13.32 2.27
N GLN A 102 15.99 -12.09 1.74
CA GLN A 102 15.15 -11.04 2.30
C GLN A 102 14.56 -10.13 1.22
N GLY A 103 13.61 -9.29 1.62
CA GLY A 103 13.04 -8.24 0.78
C GLY A 103 13.94 -7.02 0.65
N GLN A 104 13.38 -5.97 0.07
CA GLN A 104 14.09 -4.73 -0.22
C GLN A 104 13.26 -3.51 0.21
N ALA A 105 13.89 -2.34 0.28
CA ALA A 105 13.19 -1.10 0.51
C ALA A 105 12.58 -0.55 -0.79
N LEU A 106 11.28 -0.28 -0.77
CA LEU A 106 10.60 0.51 -1.79
C LEU A 106 10.72 2.00 -1.47
N THR A 107 10.93 2.79 -2.50
CA THR A 107 11.09 4.25 -2.41
C THR A 107 9.79 4.94 -2.76
N PHE A 108 9.26 5.72 -1.84
CA PHE A 108 8.11 6.59 -2.02
C PHE A 108 8.57 8.06 -2.03
N THR A 109 8.08 8.85 -2.99
CA THR A 109 8.42 10.27 -3.11
C THR A 109 7.15 11.09 -3.25
N GLY A 110 6.94 12.04 -2.36
CA GLY A 110 5.75 12.88 -2.35
C GLY A 110 5.72 13.81 -1.16
N GLU A 111 4.55 14.37 -0.86
CA GLU A 111 4.35 15.33 0.22
C GLU A 111 3.99 14.62 1.53
N ILE A 112 4.36 15.22 2.67
CA ILE A 112 3.93 14.73 3.98
C ILE A 112 2.44 15.08 4.18
N ALA A 113 1.64 14.08 4.60
CA ALA A 113 0.28 14.34 5.05
C ALA A 113 0.31 15.10 6.38
N THR A 114 -0.14 16.35 6.37
CA THR A 114 -0.19 17.24 7.56
C THR A 114 -1.61 17.49 8.04
N THR A 115 -2.61 17.03 7.31
CA THR A 115 -4.04 17.18 7.62
C THR A 115 -4.75 15.83 7.53
N SER A 116 -5.93 15.74 8.13
CA SER A 116 -6.77 14.54 8.05
C SER A 116 -7.00 14.11 6.61
N GLN A 117 -6.90 12.82 6.39
CA GLN A 117 -7.17 12.17 5.10
C GLN A 117 -8.43 11.30 5.24
N SER A 118 -9.19 11.18 4.17
CA SER A 118 -10.39 10.36 4.13
C SER A 118 -10.39 9.44 2.93
N ILE A 119 -11.03 8.28 3.08
CA ILE A 119 -11.26 7.33 2.00
C ILE A 119 -12.72 6.87 2.04
N ASN A 120 -13.33 6.74 0.87
CA ASN A 120 -14.67 6.17 0.77
C ASN A 120 -14.62 4.65 0.95
N ILE A 121 -15.38 4.16 1.92
CA ILE A 121 -15.54 2.73 2.16
C ILE A 121 -16.72 2.23 1.31
N GLN A 122 -16.51 1.12 0.63
CA GLN A 122 -17.53 0.45 -0.15
C GLN A 122 -18.16 -0.68 0.68
N ASN A 123 -19.50 -0.66 0.79
CA ASN A 123 -20.26 -1.76 1.33
C ASN A 123 -21.06 -2.39 0.19
N GLN A 124 -20.56 -3.49 -0.35
CA GLN A 124 -21.23 -4.24 -1.42
C GLN A 124 -22.28 -5.18 -0.82
N ASN A 125 -23.48 -4.65 -0.55
CA ASN A 125 -24.65 -5.41 -0.13
C ASN A 125 -25.30 -6.21 -1.28
N GLY A 126 -24.50 -6.79 -2.16
CA GLY A 126 -25.02 -7.65 -3.22
C GLY A 126 -25.49 -9.01 -2.72
N THR A 127 -26.46 -9.61 -3.43
CA THR A 127 -27.04 -10.96 -3.18
C THR A 127 -26.02 -12.10 -3.25
N ASN A 128 -24.83 -11.86 -3.66
CA ASN A 128 -23.72 -12.81 -3.62
C ASN A 128 -22.86 -12.54 -2.39
N ASN A 129 -23.14 -13.25 -1.30
CA ASN A 129 -22.39 -13.25 -0.05
C ASN A 129 -20.97 -13.85 -0.20
N GLY A 130 -20.24 -13.53 -1.27
CA GLY A 130 -18.86 -13.98 -1.44
C GLY A 130 -17.98 -13.41 -0.33
N TYR A 131 -17.12 -14.25 0.24
CA TYR A 131 -16.14 -13.83 1.23
C TYR A 131 -15.30 -12.66 0.71
N GLY A 132 -15.06 -11.65 1.57
CA GLY A 132 -14.20 -10.50 1.26
C GLY A 132 -14.87 -9.33 0.53
N ARG A 133 -16.12 -9.43 0.07
CA ARG A 133 -16.80 -8.33 -0.65
C ARG A 133 -17.16 -7.10 0.19
N ARG A 134 -16.96 -7.17 1.50
CA ARG A 134 -17.13 -6.04 2.43
C ARG A 134 -15.79 -5.49 2.93
N TRP A 135 -14.70 -6.11 2.55
CA TRP A 135 -13.38 -5.68 3.00
C TRP A 135 -12.93 -4.46 2.21
N ASN A 136 -12.46 -3.49 2.96
CA ASN A 136 -11.83 -2.29 2.43
C ASN A 136 -10.40 -2.23 2.96
N LEU A 137 -9.46 -2.08 2.07
CA LEU A 137 -8.07 -1.96 2.47
C LEU A 137 -7.73 -0.50 2.73
N VAL A 138 -7.67 -0.15 4.02
CA VAL A 138 -7.33 1.18 4.50
C VAL A 138 -5.88 1.18 4.98
N ALA A 139 -5.16 2.25 4.72
CA ALA A 139 -3.77 2.41 5.12
C ALA A 139 -3.54 3.72 5.87
N ASN A 140 -2.51 3.74 6.69
CA ASN A 140 -2.01 4.96 7.32
C ASN A 140 -1.32 5.85 6.27
N PRO A 141 -1.85 7.04 5.93
CA PRO A 141 -1.24 7.94 4.95
C PRO A 141 -0.13 8.81 5.53
N PHE A 142 0.12 8.71 6.83
CA PHE A 142 1.13 9.51 7.52
C PHE A 142 2.46 8.77 7.55
N SER A 143 3.55 9.51 7.54
CA SER A 143 4.91 8.96 7.71
C SER A 143 5.21 8.57 9.17
N SER A 144 4.26 8.77 10.09
CA SER A 144 4.31 8.39 11.50
C SER A 144 3.36 7.23 11.81
N TYR A 145 3.52 6.60 12.97
CA TYR A 145 2.57 5.60 13.45
C TYR A 145 1.22 6.23 13.78
N LEU A 146 0.15 5.45 13.56
CA LEU A 146 -1.22 5.80 13.94
C LEU A 146 -1.67 4.85 15.06
N ASN A 147 -2.27 5.41 16.13
CA ASN A 147 -2.88 4.57 17.16
C ASN A 147 -4.08 3.82 16.60
N GLY A 148 -4.00 2.49 16.59
CA GLY A 148 -5.08 1.63 16.06
C GLY A 148 -6.26 1.54 17.01
N ASN A 149 -6.03 1.40 18.33
CA ASN A 149 -7.07 1.25 19.34
C ASN A 149 -6.68 1.88 20.70
N THR A 150 -7.60 1.92 21.64
CA THR A 150 -7.42 2.48 22.99
C THR A 150 -6.27 1.86 23.78
N ASN A 151 -5.95 0.58 23.52
CA ASN A 151 -4.88 -0.14 24.20
C ASN A 151 -3.50 0.04 23.57
N ALA A 152 -3.39 0.78 22.48
CA ALA A 152 -2.12 1.02 21.76
C ALA A 152 -1.26 2.12 22.40
N GLY A 153 -1.30 2.29 23.73
CA GLY A 153 -0.41 3.17 24.47
C GLY A 153 -0.78 4.65 24.43
N ASN A 154 -2.02 4.99 24.14
CA ASN A 154 -2.50 6.37 24.21
C ASN A 154 -2.73 6.81 25.66
N THR A 155 -1.71 7.36 26.27
CA THR A 155 -1.78 7.92 27.64
C THR A 155 -2.44 9.32 27.70
N ASN A 156 -2.75 9.93 26.55
CA ASN A 156 -3.19 11.33 26.48
C ASN A 156 -4.68 11.51 26.13
N GLY A 157 -5.50 10.45 26.14
CA GLY A 157 -6.94 10.54 25.91
C GLY A 157 -7.36 11.00 24.51
N GLY A 158 -6.45 10.98 23.53
CA GLY A 158 -6.76 11.28 22.14
C GLY A 158 -7.54 10.14 21.48
N ALA A 159 -8.49 10.48 20.61
CA ALA A 159 -9.25 9.50 19.84
C ALA A 159 -8.31 8.65 18.98
N ASN A 160 -8.47 7.33 19.04
CA ASN A 160 -7.74 6.40 18.19
C ASN A 160 -8.52 6.12 16.89
N PHE A 161 -7.86 5.48 15.91
CA PHE A 161 -8.43 5.26 14.59
C PHE A 161 -9.74 4.43 14.64
N ILE A 162 -9.79 3.40 15.47
CA ILE A 162 -10.96 2.51 15.57
C ILE A 162 -12.13 3.24 16.23
N ASP A 163 -11.91 3.93 17.35
CA ASP A 163 -13.01 4.62 18.07
C ASP A 163 -13.61 5.76 17.25
N VAL A 164 -12.77 6.52 16.51
CA VAL A 164 -13.25 7.61 15.64
C VAL A 164 -14.07 7.09 14.47
N ASN A 165 -13.80 5.87 14.00
CA ASN A 165 -14.44 5.28 12.84
C ASN A 165 -15.34 4.07 13.22
N ALA A 166 -15.70 3.91 14.49
CA ALA A 166 -16.45 2.74 14.99
C ALA A 166 -17.78 2.50 14.26
N ASN A 167 -18.41 3.56 13.76
CA ASN A 167 -19.67 3.47 13.01
C ASN A 167 -19.53 2.95 11.57
N VAL A 168 -18.33 2.75 11.09
CA VAL A 168 -18.03 2.24 9.73
C VAL A 168 -17.16 0.97 9.74
N MET A 169 -16.79 0.51 10.94
CA MET A 169 -15.96 -0.68 11.16
C MET A 169 -16.81 -1.78 11.83
N ASP A 170 -17.70 -2.43 11.06
CA ASP A 170 -18.46 -3.59 11.47
C ASP A 170 -17.73 -4.90 11.14
#